data_0f8a4cec6925fdb2caa45e0ddbf2fce7
#
_entry.id   0f8a4cec6925fdb2caa45e0ddbf2fce7
#
_cell.length_a   1.000
_cell.length_b   1.000
_cell.length_c   1.000
_cell.angle_alpha   90.00
_cell.angle_beta   90.00
_cell.angle_gamma   90.00
#
_symmetry.space_group_name_H-M   'P 1'
#
loop_
_entity.id
_entity.type
_entity.pdbx_description
1 polymer ?
#
loop_
_entity_poly.entity_id
_entity_poly.type
_entity_poly.pdbx_seq_one_letter_code
_entity_poly.pdbx_strand_id
1 'polypeptide(L)'
;MNKKIQNILFASDLSVDMKPVFEHAVAMATYTGANLIVLHVMEEASPSAQRQVQMAFGENLYKEIRAKHKTGAQDLLIGKNVDALRIRQAIAGFFEDREKTPADEASPIKKILVAEGQSIADEIVSTAVQEDCAFIVMGCRQQGLVAKAMGDKLVRKVLKRSSVPVFVVPRDRE
;
A
#
# COMPACT_ATOMS: atom_id res chain seq x y z
N MET A 1 9.22 20.98 20.65
CA MET A 1 9.91 19.67 20.64
C MET A 1 9.92 19.13 19.21
N ASN A 2 11.08 18.96 18.62
CA ASN A 2 11.17 18.33 17.30
C ASN A 2 10.91 16.81 17.48
N LYS A 3 9.67 16.36 17.22
CA LYS A 3 9.40 14.92 17.18
C LYS A 3 10.15 14.36 15.97
N LYS A 4 11.18 13.57 16.21
CA LYS A 4 11.94 12.91 15.13
C LYS A 4 10.99 12.04 14.34
N ILE A 5 10.95 12.23 13.03
CA ILE A 5 10.16 11.37 12.12
C ILE A 5 10.83 10.00 12.12
N GLN A 6 10.13 8.98 12.62
CA GLN A 6 10.68 7.63 12.73
C GLN A 6 10.21 6.74 11.58
N ASN A 7 8.91 6.77 11.27
CA ASN A 7 8.32 5.94 10.24
C ASN A 7 7.46 6.78 9.29
N ILE A 8 7.46 6.40 8.02
CA ILE A 8 6.63 6.95 6.95
C ILE A 8 5.88 5.79 6.33
N LEU A 9 4.57 5.92 6.15
CA LEU A 9 3.75 4.93 5.47
C LEU A 9 3.64 5.26 3.99
N PHE A 10 4.01 4.33 3.12
CA PHE A 10 3.74 4.39 1.69
C PHE A 10 2.64 3.40 1.34
N ALA A 11 1.46 3.91 0.99
CA ALA A 11 0.33 3.10 0.56
C ALA A 11 0.33 2.93 -0.96
N SER A 12 0.41 1.68 -1.43
CA SER A 12 0.59 1.33 -2.83
C SER A 12 -0.41 0.27 -3.30
N ASP A 13 -0.93 0.44 -4.52
CA ASP A 13 -1.64 -0.61 -5.25
C ASP A 13 -0.71 -1.50 -6.10
N LEU A 14 0.61 -1.26 -6.00
CA LEU A 14 1.68 -1.98 -6.72
C LEU A 14 1.62 -1.86 -8.24
N SER A 15 0.85 -0.94 -8.78
CA SER A 15 0.83 -0.64 -10.22
C SER A 15 2.09 0.11 -10.64
N VAL A 16 2.45 -0.01 -11.93
CA VAL A 16 3.68 0.59 -12.48
C VAL A 16 3.70 2.11 -12.35
N ASP A 17 2.54 2.75 -12.47
CA ASP A 17 2.36 4.19 -12.31
C ASP A 17 2.54 4.68 -10.85
N MET A 18 2.76 3.78 -9.89
CA MET A 18 3.17 4.11 -8.53
C MET A 18 4.67 4.35 -8.37
N LYS A 19 5.50 4.05 -9.38
CA LYS A 19 6.95 4.25 -9.30
C LYS A 19 7.35 5.67 -8.89
N PRO A 20 6.85 6.75 -9.53
CA PRO A 20 7.18 8.11 -9.12
C PRO A 20 6.76 8.42 -7.67
N VAL A 21 5.60 7.89 -7.23
CA VAL A 21 5.12 8.06 -5.85
C VAL A 21 6.08 7.39 -4.86
N PHE A 22 6.53 6.19 -5.19
CA PHE A 22 7.51 5.45 -4.41
C PHE A 22 8.85 6.20 -4.30
N GLU A 23 9.35 6.75 -5.41
CA GLU A 23 10.58 7.55 -5.42
C GLU A 23 10.49 8.76 -4.49
N HIS A 24 9.37 9.47 -4.49
CA HIS A 24 9.11 10.55 -3.53
C HIS A 24 9.10 10.04 -2.09
N ALA A 25 8.45 8.91 -1.80
CA ALA A 25 8.43 8.33 -0.46
C ALA A 25 9.84 7.94 0.03
N VAL A 26 10.64 7.34 -0.85
CA VAL A 26 12.05 6.99 -0.56
C VAL A 26 12.89 8.25 -0.31
N ALA A 27 12.75 9.27 -1.15
CA ALA A 27 13.47 10.53 -0.97
C ALA A 27 13.13 11.18 0.37
N MET A 28 11.84 11.25 0.73
CA MET A 28 11.40 11.77 2.04
C MET A 28 11.96 10.96 3.20
N ALA A 29 11.96 9.64 3.10
CA ALA A 29 12.54 8.76 4.13
C ALA A 29 14.05 9.01 4.30
N THR A 30 14.77 9.09 3.19
CA THR A 30 16.22 9.37 3.18
C THR A 30 16.53 10.73 3.79
N TYR A 31 15.83 11.80 3.36
CA TYR A 31 16.08 13.15 3.89
C TYR A 31 15.76 13.30 5.36
N THR A 32 14.77 12.58 5.87
CA THR A 32 14.36 12.65 7.28
C THR A 32 15.09 11.65 8.17
N GLY A 33 15.82 10.70 7.59
CA GLY A 33 16.41 9.56 8.30
C GLY A 33 15.34 8.62 8.88
N ALA A 34 14.16 8.58 8.26
CA ALA A 34 13.04 7.76 8.69
C ALA A 34 13.03 6.39 8.00
N ASN A 35 12.34 5.43 8.62
CA ASN A 35 12.04 4.16 8.00
C ASN A 35 10.84 4.30 7.06
N LEU A 36 10.88 3.63 5.92
CA LEU A 36 9.75 3.49 5.02
C LEU A 36 9.04 2.17 5.27
N ILE A 37 7.74 2.25 5.55
CA ILE A 37 6.84 1.11 5.65
C ILE A 37 5.98 1.10 4.41
N VAL A 38 6.08 0.03 3.62
CA VAL A 38 5.27 -0.17 2.41
C VAL A 38 4.03 -0.95 2.79
N LEU A 39 2.86 -0.43 2.47
CA LEU A 39 1.57 -1.08 2.70
C LEU A 39 0.85 -1.33 1.38
N HIS A 40 0.48 -2.57 1.16
CA HIS A 40 -0.50 -2.98 0.15
C HIS A 40 -1.77 -3.45 0.84
N VAL A 41 -2.93 -2.93 0.43
CA VAL A 41 -4.23 -3.34 0.97
C VAL A 41 -5.02 -4.07 -0.09
N MET A 42 -5.42 -5.30 0.22
CA MET A 42 -6.36 -6.06 -0.58
C MET A 42 -7.78 -5.80 -0.07
N GLU A 43 -8.68 -5.43 -0.97
CA GLU A 43 -10.08 -5.25 -0.62
C GLU A 43 -10.76 -6.60 -0.44
N GLU A 44 -11.34 -6.81 0.74
CA GLU A 44 -12.15 -8.01 1.01
C GLU A 44 -13.43 -7.95 0.16
N ALA A 45 -13.78 -9.05 -0.49
CA ALA A 45 -14.99 -9.14 -1.27
C ALA A 45 -16.22 -8.78 -0.42
N SER A 46 -17.14 -7.97 -0.98
CA SER A 46 -18.34 -7.58 -0.27
C SER A 46 -19.16 -8.81 0.18
N PRO A 47 -19.93 -8.72 1.28
CA PRO A 47 -20.75 -9.85 1.76
C PRO A 47 -21.70 -10.41 0.69
N SER A 48 -22.19 -9.55 -0.21
CA SER A 48 -23.03 -9.98 -1.34
C SER A 48 -22.23 -10.78 -2.39
N ALA A 49 -21.03 -10.30 -2.74
CA ALA A 49 -20.14 -11.02 -3.67
C ALA A 49 -19.68 -12.35 -3.06
N GLN A 50 -19.37 -12.36 -1.76
CA GLN A 50 -19.03 -13.60 -1.04
C GLN A 50 -20.16 -14.63 -1.09
N ARG A 51 -21.41 -14.21 -0.87
CA ARG A 51 -22.61 -15.08 -0.97
C ARG A 51 -22.80 -15.62 -2.38
N GLN A 52 -22.60 -14.79 -3.41
CA GLN A 52 -22.72 -15.24 -4.80
C GLN A 52 -21.68 -16.31 -5.15
N VAL A 53 -20.43 -16.12 -4.74
CA VAL A 53 -19.37 -17.11 -4.94
C VAL A 53 -19.67 -18.39 -4.15
N GLN A 54 -20.13 -18.25 -2.91
CA GLN A 54 -20.50 -19.37 -2.06
C GLN A 54 -21.67 -20.19 -2.65
N MET A 55 -22.67 -19.52 -3.23
CA MET A 55 -23.79 -20.19 -3.93
C MET A 55 -23.34 -20.86 -5.22
N ALA A 56 -22.43 -20.26 -5.98
CA ALA A 56 -21.97 -20.79 -7.27
C ALA A 56 -21.00 -21.98 -7.13
N PHE A 57 -20.13 -21.96 -6.13
CA PHE A 57 -19.02 -22.92 -6.00
C PHE A 57 -19.08 -23.79 -4.74
N GLY A 58 -20.06 -23.57 -3.87
CA GLY A 58 -20.24 -24.29 -2.62
C GLY A 58 -19.35 -23.76 -1.47
N GLU A 59 -19.78 -24.05 -0.27
CA GLU A 59 -19.18 -23.53 0.97
C GLU A 59 -17.73 -24.02 1.18
N ASN A 60 -17.44 -25.26 0.80
CA ASN A 60 -16.13 -25.87 1.01
C ASN A 60 -15.05 -25.23 0.15
N LEU A 61 -15.34 -25.01 -1.16
CA LEU A 61 -14.40 -24.37 -2.07
C LEU A 61 -14.19 -22.89 -1.71
N TYR A 62 -15.24 -22.21 -1.28
CA TYR A 62 -15.14 -20.83 -0.79
C TYR A 62 -14.25 -20.73 0.45
N LYS A 63 -14.41 -21.64 1.45
CA LYS A 63 -13.55 -21.70 2.64
C LYS A 63 -12.09 -22.00 2.28
N GLU A 64 -11.86 -22.89 1.31
CA GLU A 64 -10.51 -23.23 0.84
C GLU A 64 -9.84 -22.03 0.14
N ILE A 65 -10.55 -21.33 -0.74
CA ILE A 65 -10.07 -20.11 -1.40
C ILE A 65 -9.75 -19.03 -0.36
N ARG A 66 -10.65 -18.82 0.59
CA ARG A 66 -10.46 -17.83 1.67
C ARG A 66 -9.32 -18.19 2.60
N ALA A 67 -9.16 -19.47 2.93
CA ALA A 67 -8.03 -19.94 3.73
C ALA A 67 -6.70 -19.70 3.01
N LYS A 68 -6.62 -19.99 1.70
CA LYS A 68 -5.43 -19.71 0.88
C LYS A 68 -5.11 -18.21 0.82
N HIS A 69 -6.12 -17.34 0.68
CA HIS A 69 -5.91 -15.90 0.71
C HIS A 69 -5.46 -15.39 2.08
N LYS A 70 -6.05 -15.90 3.16
CA LYS A 70 -5.71 -15.49 4.53
C LYS A 70 -4.34 -16.02 4.96
N THR A 71 -4.02 -17.25 4.61
CA THR A 71 -2.68 -17.85 4.80
C THR A 71 -1.66 -17.09 3.95
N GLY A 72 -2.04 -16.65 2.74
CA GLY A 72 -1.24 -15.81 1.88
C GLY A 72 -0.80 -14.50 2.53
N ALA A 73 -1.70 -13.79 3.20
CA ALA A 73 -1.37 -12.54 3.90
C ALA A 73 -0.47 -12.77 5.12
N GLN A 74 -0.68 -13.86 5.86
CA GLN A 74 0.16 -14.23 7.00
C GLN A 74 1.52 -14.79 6.57
N ASP A 75 1.58 -15.56 5.48
CA ASP A 75 2.82 -16.11 4.93
C ASP A 75 3.69 -15.05 4.25
N LEU A 76 3.11 -13.90 3.87
CA LEU A 76 3.85 -12.72 3.41
C LEU A 76 4.77 -12.16 4.48
N LEU A 77 4.34 -12.20 5.72
CA LEU A 77 5.19 -11.86 6.87
C LEU A 77 6.31 -12.89 7.08
N ILE A 78 6.11 -14.13 6.60
CA ILE A 78 7.03 -15.28 6.78
C ILE A 78 7.84 -15.60 5.51
N GLY A 79 7.56 -14.95 4.39
CA GLY A 79 8.35 -15.05 3.15
C GLY A 79 8.10 -16.30 2.28
N LYS A 80 6.94 -16.95 2.40
CA LYS A 80 6.65 -18.24 1.76
C LYS A 80 5.62 -18.27 0.65
N ASN A 81 5.03 -17.14 0.21
CA ASN A 81 3.92 -17.16 -0.75
C ASN A 81 4.21 -16.47 -2.09
N VAL A 82 3.53 -16.95 -3.15
CA VAL A 82 3.64 -16.44 -4.53
C VAL A 82 3.24 -14.95 -4.62
N ASP A 83 2.26 -14.52 -3.82
CA ASP A 83 1.84 -13.12 -3.78
C ASP A 83 2.89 -12.23 -3.11
N ALA A 84 3.60 -12.73 -2.09
CA ALA A 84 4.76 -12.08 -1.49
C ALA A 84 5.89 -11.89 -2.50
N LEU A 85 6.12 -12.91 -3.31
CA LEU A 85 7.13 -12.84 -4.36
C LEU A 85 6.76 -11.77 -5.40
N ARG A 86 5.49 -11.71 -5.82
CA ARG A 86 5.00 -10.68 -6.75
C ARG A 86 5.12 -9.27 -6.18
N ILE A 87 4.79 -9.08 -4.90
CA ILE A 87 4.93 -7.79 -4.23
C ILE A 87 6.39 -7.39 -4.13
N ARG A 88 7.27 -8.32 -3.74
CA ARG A 88 8.72 -8.08 -3.72
C ARG A 88 9.26 -7.79 -5.11
N GLN A 89 8.81 -8.49 -6.14
CA GLN A 89 9.19 -8.24 -7.54
C GLN A 89 8.71 -6.87 -8.01
N ALA A 90 7.47 -6.48 -7.69
CA ALA A 90 6.95 -5.15 -8.01
C ALA A 90 7.76 -4.05 -7.33
N ILE A 91 8.11 -4.24 -6.06
CA ILE A 91 8.96 -3.31 -5.31
C ILE A 91 10.39 -3.31 -5.86
N ALA A 92 10.96 -4.48 -6.18
CA ALA A 92 12.27 -4.58 -6.82
C ALA A 92 12.28 -3.86 -8.17
N GLY A 93 11.21 -4.00 -8.98
CA GLY A 93 11.04 -3.27 -10.23
C GLY A 93 11.03 -1.74 -10.07
N PHE A 94 10.64 -1.21 -8.90
CA PHE A 94 10.77 0.21 -8.61
C PHE A 94 12.22 0.65 -8.41
N PHE A 95 13.14 -0.29 -8.11
CA PHE A 95 14.55 -0.02 -7.89
C PHE A 95 15.44 -0.27 -9.11
N GLU A 96 15.00 -1.08 -10.08
CA GLU A 96 15.86 -1.56 -11.18
C GLU A 96 16.39 -0.44 -12.10
N ASP A 97 15.72 0.71 -12.15
CA ASP A 97 16.12 1.88 -12.95
C ASP A 97 16.93 2.93 -12.15
N ARG A 98 17.23 2.68 -10.89
CA ARG A 98 18.14 3.58 -10.17
C ARG A 98 19.56 3.29 -10.62
N GLU A 99 20.22 4.25 -11.24
CA GLU A 99 21.68 4.25 -11.35
C GLU A 99 22.24 3.89 -9.97
N LYS A 100 23.07 2.84 -9.93
CA LYS A 100 23.69 2.33 -8.72
C LYS A 100 24.40 3.45 -8.00
N THR A 101 23.73 4.10 -7.08
CA THR A 101 24.40 4.87 -6.04
C THR A 101 25.21 3.91 -5.19
N PRO A 102 26.40 4.32 -4.71
CA PRO A 102 27.33 3.40 -4.06
C PRO A 102 26.67 2.59 -2.94
N ALA A 103 27.04 1.34 -2.82
CA ALA A 103 26.40 0.26 -2.10
C ALA A 103 26.33 0.39 -0.56
N ASP A 104 26.46 1.57 0.02
CA ASP A 104 26.54 1.78 1.48
C ASP A 104 25.31 2.46 2.11
N GLU A 105 24.32 2.90 1.34
CA GLU A 105 23.09 3.40 1.94
C GLU A 105 22.08 2.27 2.06
N ALA A 106 21.91 1.78 3.29
CA ALA A 106 20.88 0.83 3.65
C ALA A 106 19.52 1.32 3.13
N SER A 107 18.82 0.47 2.37
CA SER A 107 17.48 0.77 1.87
C SER A 107 16.60 1.32 3.01
N PRO A 108 15.91 2.45 2.84
CA PRO A 108 15.04 2.99 3.89
C PRO A 108 13.83 2.09 4.18
N ILE A 109 13.55 1.09 3.34
CA ILE A 109 12.44 0.16 3.53
C ILE A 109 12.75 -0.76 4.71
N LYS A 110 11.99 -0.56 5.77
CA LYS A 110 12.07 -1.39 6.98
C LYS A 110 11.09 -2.55 6.97
N LYS A 111 9.90 -2.34 6.40
CA LYS A 111 8.77 -3.25 6.51
C LYS A 111 7.91 -3.21 5.26
N ILE A 112 7.43 -4.37 4.84
CA ILE A 112 6.41 -4.50 3.80
C ILE A 112 5.23 -5.21 4.43
N LEU A 113 4.08 -4.55 4.45
CA LEU A 113 2.85 -5.04 5.03
C LEU A 113 1.81 -5.28 3.94
N VAL A 114 1.06 -6.35 4.10
CA VAL A 114 -0.14 -6.61 3.32
C VAL A 114 -1.30 -6.73 4.29
N ALA A 115 -2.29 -5.90 4.12
CA ALA A 115 -3.52 -5.93 4.89
C ALA A 115 -4.68 -6.37 3.99
N GLU A 116 -5.69 -6.97 4.61
CA GLU A 116 -6.96 -7.30 3.97
C GLU A 116 -8.08 -6.69 4.79
N GLY A 117 -8.98 -5.95 4.15
CA GLY A 117 -10.09 -5.32 4.86
C GLY A 117 -11.22 -4.86 3.94
N GLN A 118 -12.36 -4.55 4.53
CA GLN A 118 -13.53 -4.07 3.81
C GLN A 118 -13.38 -2.62 3.32
N SER A 119 -12.44 -1.89 3.85
CA SER A 119 -12.17 -0.50 3.48
C SER A 119 -10.68 -0.25 3.41
N ILE A 120 -10.17 -0.08 2.20
CA ILE A 120 -8.77 0.25 1.95
C ILE A 120 -8.35 1.50 2.73
N ALA A 121 -9.21 2.52 2.78
CA ALA A 121 -8.91 3.75 3.50
C ALA A 121 -8.75 3.56 5.00
N ASP A 122 -9.58 2.69 5.61
CA ASP A 122 -9.51 2.43 7.05
C ASP A 122 -8.26 1.62 7.39
N GLU A 123 -7.89 0.65 6.56
CA GLU A 123 -6.65 -0.12 6.72
C GLU A 123 -5.40 0.77 6.60
N ILE A 124 -5.38 1.71 5.65
CA ILE A 124 -4.28 2.67 5.52
C ILE A 124 -4.15 3.53 6.78
N VAL A 125 -5.25 4.09 7.24
CA VAL A 125 -5.26 4.98 8.42
C VAL A 125 -4.92 4.23 9.70
N SER A 126 -5.49 3.05 9.91
CA SER A 126 -5.20 2.22 11.09
C SER A 126 -3.74 1.76 11.12
N THR A 127 -3.20 1.34 9.98
CA THR A 127 -1.78 0.95 9.87
C THR A 127 -0.85 2.13 10.17
N ALA A 128 -1.16 3.33 9.69
CA ALA A 128 -0.36 4.51 9.99
C ALA A 128 -0.28 4.79 11.50
N VAL A 129 -1.37 4.58 12.22
CA VAL A 129 -1.42 4.73 13.68
C VAL A 129 -0.69 3.59 14.39
N GLN A 130 -0.93 2.33 13.99
CA GLN A 130 -0.32 1.15 14.61
C GLN A 130 1.20 1.12 14.46
N GLU A 131 1.71 1.60 13.34
CA GLU A 131 3.14 1.65 13.04
C GLU A 131 3.79 2.98 13.47
N ASP A 132 3.08 3.84 14.21
CA ASP A 132 3.55 5.19 14.65
C ASP A 132 4.16 6.01 13.50
N CYS A 133 3.47 6.02 12.36
CA CYS A 133 3.91 6.77 11.20
C CYS A 133 3.67 8.27 11.38
N ALA A 134 4.67 9.08 11.02
CA ALA A 134 4.56 10.54 11.09
C ALA A 134 3.64 11.11 10.01
N PHE A 135 3.57 10.45 8.86
CA PHE A 135 2.67 10.79 7.75
C PHE A 135 2.50 9.62 6.76
N ILE A 136 1.52 9.78 5.87
CA ILE A 136 1.20 8.82 4.81
C ILE A 136 1.60 9.43 3.47
N VAL A 137 2.20 8.64 2.58
CA VAL A 137 2.44 8.98 1.17
C VAL A 137 1.58 8.08 0.31
N MET A 138 0.82 8.67 -0.61
CA MET A 138 -0.04 7.92 -1.53
C MET A 138 -0.16 8.62 -2.89
N GLY A 139 -0.44 7.84 -3.92
CA GLY A 139 -0.66 8.35 -5.27
C GLY A 139 -2.10 8.79 -5.49
N CYS A 140 -2.29 9.80 -6.35
CA CYS A 140 -3.59 10.22 -6.84
C CYS A 140 -3.63 10.17 -8.36
N ARG A 141 -4.58 9.42 -8.93
CA ARG A 141 -4.78 9.43 -10.38
C ARG A 141 -5.40 10.76 -10.83
N GLN A 142 -4.72 11.43 -11.73
CA GLN A 142 -5.27 12.60 -12.41
C GLN A 142 -6.24 12.13 -13.51
N GLN A 143 -7.50 11.99 -13.16
CA GLN A 143 -8.53 11.66 -14.15
C GLN A 143 -9.06 12.93 -14.84
N GLY A 144 -9.55 12.76 -16.09
CA GLY A 144 -10.00 13.85 -16.96
C GLY A 144 -11.11 14.74 -16.37
N LEU A 145 -11.58 15.71 -17.18
CA LEU A 145 -12.48 16.80 -16.76
C LEU A 145 -13.73 16.40 -15.98
N VAL A 146 -14.31 15.24 -16.25
CA VAL A 146 -15.52 14.72 -15.57
C VAL A 146 -15.19 14.23 -14.16
N ALA A 147 -14.00 13.72 -13.94
CA ALA A 147 -13.57 13.22 -12.63
C ALA A 147 -13.04 14.33 -11.71
N LYS A 148 -12.76 15.53 -12.23
CA LYS A 148 -12.43 16.71 -11.40
C LYS A 148 -13.50 17.04 -10.37
N ALA A 149 -14.77 16.76 -10.66
CA ALA A 149 -15.87 16.97 -9.72
C ALA A 149 -15.93 15.92 -8.59
N MET A 150 -15.37 14.71 -8.81
CA MET A 150 -15.46 13.61 -7.84
C MET A 150 -14.14 13.29 -7.12
N GLY A 151 -12.98 13.68 -7.68
CA GLY A 151 -11.64 13.41 -7.11
C GLY A 151 -11.36 11.91 -6.94
N ASP A 152 -10.17 11.56 -6.50
CA ASP A 152 -9.86 10.18 -6.12
C ASP A 152 -10.60 9.84 -4.82
N LYS A 153 -11.58 8.94 -4.90
CA LYS A 153 -12.43 8.55 -3.77
C LYS A 153 -11.62 7.99 -2.60
N LEU A 154 -10.54 7.27 -2.89
CA LEU A 154 -9.67 6.70 -1.87
C LEU A 154 -8.91 7.81 -1.13
N VAL A 155 -8.27 8.71 -1.88
CA VAL A 155 -7.54 9.85 -1.32
C VAL A 155 -8.46 10.70 -0.42
N ARG A 156 -9.66 11.02 -0.89
CA ARG A 156 -10.64 11.78 -0.08
C ARG A 156 -11.04 11.06 1.21
N LYS A 157 -11.22 9.73 1.16
CA LYS A 157 -11.55 8.95 2.36
C LYS A 157 -10.39 8.95 3.34
N VAL A 158 -9.16 8.75 2.86
CA VAL A 158 -7.97 8.79 3.71
C VAL A 158 -7.79 10.17 4.34
N LEU A 159 -7.83 11.25 3.55
CA LEU A 159 -7.72 12.62 4.05
C LEU A 159 -8.77 12.95 5.11
N LYS A 160 -10.01 12.46 4.95
CA LYS A 160 -11.09 12.71 5.91
C LYS A 160 -10.91 11.96 7.24
N ARG A 161 -10.22 10.83 7.24
CA ARG A 161 -10.11 9.91 8.38
C ARG A 161 -8.74 9.93 9.05
N SER A 162 -7.71 10.38 8.34
CA SER A 162 -6.35 10.37 8.85
C SER A 162 -6.16 11.36 10.00
N SER A 163 -5.51 10.88 11.04
CA SER A 163 -5.01 11.70 12.16
C SER A 163 -3.58 12.22 11.94
N VAL A 164 -2.92 11.79 10.85
CA VAL A 164 -1.58 12.21 10.47
C VAL A 164 -1.60 12.91 9.12
N PRO A 165 -0.62 13.77 8.80
CA PRO A 165 -0.49 14.40 7.49
C PRO A 165 -0.47 13.36 6.36
N VAL A 166 -1.04 13.72 5.20
CA VAL A 166 -1.06 12.88 4.01
C VAL A 166 -0.42 13.64 2.86
N PHE A 167 0.64 13.06 2.28
CA PHE A 167 1.26 13.55 1.06
C PHE A 167 0.66 12.83 -0.13
N VAL A 168 0.04 13.60 -1.01
CA VAL A 168 -0.60 13.09 -2.21
C VAL A 168 0.27 13.44 -3.41
N VAL A 169 0.78 12.43 -4.09
CA VAL A 169 1.62 12.59 -5.27
C VAL A 169 0.78 12.32 -6.51
N PRO A 170 0.72 13.26 -7.49
CA PRO A 170 0.05 13.00 -8.76
C PRO A 170 0.70 11.82 -9.48
N ARG A 171 -0.14 10.93 -10.03
CA ARG A 171 0.30 9.84 -10.89
C ARG A 171 0.14 10.26 -12.34
N ASP A 172 1.08 9.89 -13.20
CA ASP A 172 1.03 10.21 -14.61
C ASP A 172 -0.21 9.58 -15.28
N ARG A 173 -0.70 10.24 -16.31
CA ARG A 173 -1.76 9.70 -17.16
C ARG A 173 -1.11 8.72 -18.13
N GLU A 174 -1.60 7.49 -18.16
CA GLU A 174 -1.48 6.68 -19.36
C GLU A 174 -2.35 7.24 -20.49
#